data_b8c264b50c38cd21761110e1280317e1
#
_entry.id   b8c264b50c38cd21761110e1280317e1
#
_cell.length_a   1.000
_cell.length_b   1.000
_cell.length_c   1.000
_cell.angle_alpha   90.00
_cell.angle_beta   90.00
_cell.angle_gamma   90.00
#
_symmetry.space_group_name_H-M   'P 1'
#
loop_
_entity.id
_entity.type
_entity.pdbx_description
1 polymer ?
#
loop_
_entity_poly.entity_id
_entity_poly.type
_entity_poly.pdbx_seq_one_letter_code
_entity_poly.pdbx_strand_id
1 'polypeptide(L)'
;EGYIVVDGTELSESTKNIEQVRAEVGMVFQQFNLFPHLSILDNCSLAPIWVKKLPKKQAEEVAMNNLKRVQIDDQALKFPGQLSGGQQQRAAIARALCMEPKIMLFDEPTSALDPEMIKEVLDVMVDLAKGGMTMIVVTHEMGFAKEVADYMIFMDEGKIVERAKTKEFFDNPKSERTKLFLSQIL
;
A
#
# COMPACT_ATOMS: atom_id res chain seq x y z
N GLU A 1 -4.11 -22.88 -10.01
CA GLU A 1 -2.89 -23.46 -9.41
C GLU A 1 -1.69 -22.59 -9.75
N GLY A 2 -0.78 -22.40 -8.79
CA GLY A 2 0.43 -21.60 -8.97
C GLY A 2 1.28 -21.64 -7.72
N TYR A 3 2.44 -21.01 -7.76
CA TYR A 3 3.28 -20.83 -6.59
C TYR A 3 3.63 -19.35 -6.43
N ILE A 4 3.82 -18.94 -5.21
CA ILE A 4 4.21 -17.57 -4.87
C ILE A 4 5.56 -17.65 -4.15
N VAL A 5 6.51 -16.86 -4.60
CA VAL A 5 7.82 -16.72 -3.94
C VAL A 5 7.98 -15.27 -3.50
N VAL A 6 8.26 -15.05 -2.22
CA VAL A 6 8.52 -13.73 -1.65
C VAL A 6 9.93 -13.75 -1.07
N ASP A 7 10.79 -12.89 -1.58
CA ASP A 7 12.19 -12.78 -1.15
C ASP A 7 12.91 -14.15 -1.03
N GLY A 8 12.74 -15.00 -2.05
CA GLY A 8 13.31 -16.36 -2.10
C GLY A 8 12.58 -17.41 -1.27
N THR A 9 11.52 -17.05 -0.53
CA THR A 9 10.71 -17.98 0.26
C THR A 9 9.46 -18.37 -0.51
N GLU A 10 9.30 -19.66 -0.84
CA GLU A 10 8.08 -20.17 -1.44
C GLU A 10 6.97 -20.25 -0.39
N LEU A 11 5.82 -19.66 -0.72
CA LEU A 11 4.64 -19.68 0.13
C LEU A 11 3.77 -20.88 -0.21
N SER A 12 3.52 -21.73 0.80
CA SER A 12 2.58 -22.85 0.76
C SER A 12 1.75 -22.86 2.02
N GLU A 13 0.68 -23.63 2.06
CA GLU A 13 -0.15 -23.82 3.27
C GLU A 13 0.66 -24.34 4.48
N SER A 14 1.79 -25.00 4.22
CA SER A 14 2.69 -25.55 5.23
C SER A 14 3.94 -24.72 5.51
N THR A 15 4.00 -23.48 5.02
CA THR A 15 5.20 -22.63 5.17
C THR A 15 5.45 -22.32 6.65
N LYS A 16 6.49 -22.93 7.22
CA LYS A 16 6.83 -22.83 8.65
C LYS A 16 7.16 -21.39 9.11
N ASN A 17 7.54 -20.51 8.19
CA ASN A 17 7.99 -19.14 8.48
C ASN A 17 7.07 -18.08 7.89
N ILE A 18 5.77 -18.35 7.75
CA ILE A 18 4.80 -17.41 7.17
C ILE A 18 4.75 -16.08 7.96
N GLU A 19 4.95 -16.12 9.28
CA GLU A 19 4.97 -14.93 10.11
C GLU A 19 6.16 -14.01 9.79
N GLN A 20 7.31 -14.59 9.47
CA GLN A 20 8.48 -13.83 9.05
C GLN A 20 8.22 -13.13 7.72
N VAL A 21 7.65 -13.83 6.74
CA VAL A 21 7.26 -13.23 5.45
C VAL A 21 6.24 -12.12 5.66
N ARG A 22 5.23 -12.34 6.52
CA ARG A 22 4.23 -11.30 6.84
C ARG A 22 4.83 -10.07 7.52
N ALA A 23 5.90 -10.23 8.28
CA ALA A 23 6.60 -9.10 8.90
C ALA A 23 7.37 -8.25 7.88
N GLU A 24 7.77 -8.84 6.74
CA GLU A 24 8.51 -8.18 5.66
C GLU A 24 7.59 -7.59 4.57
N VAL A 25 6.28 -7.87 4.63
CA VAL A 25 5.29 -7.40 3.67
C VAL A 25 4.25 -6.53 4.38
N GLY A 26 4.23 -5.26 4.03
CA GLY A 26 3.17 -4.35 4.47
C GLY A 26 1.95 -4.46 3.56
N MET A 27 0.74 -4.39 4.12
CA MET A 27 -0.49 -4.38 3.33
C MET A 27 -1.40 -3.24 3.75
N VAL A 28 -1.89 -2.52 2.75
CA VAL A 28 -2.85 -1.41 2.88
C VAL A 28 -4.10 -1.78 2.08
N PHE A 29 -5.24 -1.79 2.74
CA PHE A 29 -6.52 -2.20 2.17
C PHE A 29 -7.34 -0.98 1.74
N GLN A 30 -8.35 -1.22 0.92
CA GLN A 30 -9.38 -0.24 0.55
C GLN A 30 -10.08 0.34 1.79
N GLN A 31 -10.44 -0.52 2.76
CA GLN A 31 -10.89 -0.09 4.07
C GLN A 31 -9.66 0.09 4.96
N PHE A 32 -9.57 1.21 5.65
CA PHE A 32 -8.38 1.63 6.41
C PHE A 32 -7.94 0.62 7.48
N ASN A 33 -8.89 -0.15 8.03
CA ASN A 33 -8.69 -1.20 9.05
C ASN A 33 -7.92 -0.71 10.28
N LEU A 34 -8.08 0.56 10.65
CA LEU A 34 -7.53 1.11 11.88
C LEU A 34 -8.33 0.61 13.08
N PHE A 35 -7.66 0.39 14.20
CA PHE A 35 -8.30 0.05 15.48
C PHE A 35 -9.01 1.30 16.02
N PRO A 36 -10.36 1.34 16.09
CA PRO A 36 -11.10 2.56 16.40
C PRO A 36 -10.94 3.02 17.85
N HIS A 37 -10.56 2.13 18.74
CA HIS A 37 -10.35 2.37 20.17
C HIS A 37 -8.92 2.76 20.54
N LEU A 38 -8.01 2.83 19.57
CA LEU A 38 -6.62 3.24 19.73
C LEU A 38 -6.39 4.59 19.06
N SER A 39 -5.51 5.42 19.63
CA SER A 39 -5.03 6.61 18.95
C SER A 39 -4.29 6.26 17.65
N ILE A 40 -4.07 7.23 16.78
CA ILE A 40 -3.31 7.01 15.54
C ILE A 40 -1.86 6.59 15.88
N LEU A 41 -1.25 7.21 16.89
CA LEU A 41 0.07 6.82 17.37
C LEU A 41 0.10 5.37 17.87
N ASP A 42 -0.91 4.97 18.66
CA ASP A 42 -1.01 3.60 19.16
C ASP A 42 -1.26 2.60 18.03
N ASN A 43 -2.09 2.94 17.04
CA ASN A 43 -2.28 2.14 15.84
C ASN A 43 -0.96 1.84 15.12
N CYS A 44 -0.09 2.84 15.03
CA CYS A 44 1.21 2.73 14.35
C CYS A 44 2.29 2.03 15.20
N SER A 45 2.26 2.20 16.52
CA SER A 45 3.30 1.66 17.42
C SER A 45 3.02 0.23 17.88
N LEU A 46 1.78 -0.24 17.77
CA LEU A 46 1.35 -1.56 18.28
C LEU A 46 2.17 -2.71 17.71
N ALA A 47 2.30 -2.81 16.39
CA ALA A 47 3.03 -3.89 15.73
C ALA A 47 4.54 -3.84 16.04
N PRO A 48 5.23 -2.70 15.98
CA PRO A 48 6.61 -2.58 16.47
C PRO A 48 6.82 -3.08 17.90
N ILE A 49 5.90 -2.79 18.83
CA ILE A 49 5.99 -3.26 20.22
C ILE A 49 5.79 -4.79 20.28
N TRP A 50 4.74 -5.31 19.67
CA TRP A 50 4.36 -6.70 19.87
C TRP A 50 5.13 -7.69 18.98
N VAL A 51 5.43 -7.32 17.75
CA VAL A 51 6.10 -8.19 16.77
C VAL A 51 7.61 -7.99 16.80
N LYS A 52 8.10 -6.73 16.69
CA LYS A 52 9.53 -6.42 16.71
C LYS A 52 10.12 -6.35 18.13
N LYS A 53 9.26 -6.41 19.18
CA LYS A 53 9.65 -6.31 20.60
C LYS A 53 10.40 -5.03 20.96
N LEU A 54 10.11 -3.94 20.25
CA LEU A 54 10.71 -2.65 20.55
C LEU A 54 10.18 -2.09 21.88
N PRO A 55 11.02 -1.41 22.67
CA PRO A 55 10.55 -0.61 23.81
C PRO A 55 9.52 0.43 23.35
N LYS A 56 8.48 0.68 24.16
CA LYS A 56 7.36 1.58 23.82
C LYS A 56 7.83 2.92 23.27
N LYS A 57 8.77 3.59 23.94
CA LYS A 57 9.32 4.88 23.51
C LYS A 57 9.92 4.82 22.11
N GLN A 58 10.68 3.77 21.81
CA GLN A 58 11.29 3.56 20.49
C GLN A 58 10.25 3.30 19.41
N ALA A 59 9.22 2.51 19.73
CA ALA A 59 8.10 2.26 18.81
C ALA A 59 7.29 3.54 18.52
N GLU A 60 7.06 4.39 19.52
CA GLU A 60 6.42 5.69 19.34
C GLU A 60 7.27 6.66 18.48
N GLU A 61 8.60 6.65 18.64
CA GLU A 61 9.51 7.44 17.79
C GLU A 61 9.44 6.97 16.33
N VAL A 62 9.46 5.65 16.08
CA VAL A 62 9.28 5.06 14.75
C VAL A 62 7.91 5.46 14.16
N ALA A 63 6.86 5.36 14.96
CA ALA A 63 5.50 5.74 14.55
C ALA A 63 5.42 7.22 14.17
N MET A 64 5.93 8.13 15.02
CA MET A 64 5.93 9.56 14.74
C MET A 64 6.73 9.92 13.47
N ASN A 65 7.86 9.26 13.21
CA ASN A 65 8.63 9.48 12.00
C ASN A 65 7.84 9.06 10.74
N ASN A 66 7.11 7.94 10.79
CA ASN A 66 6.28 7.51 9.67
C ASN A 66 5.02 8.39 9.52
N LEU A 67 4.40 8.85 10.60
CA LEU A 67 3.31 9.82 10.55
C LEU A 67 3.75 11.14 9.92
N LYS A 68 4.94 11.64 10.22
CA LYS A 68 5.54 12.80 9.53
C LYS A 68 5.74 12.55 8.04
N ARG A 69 6.26 11.37 7.69
CA ARG A 69 6.48 10.97 6.29
C ARG A 69 5.20 11.00 5.46
N VAL A 70 4.06 10.65 6.07
CA VAL A 70 2.74 10.71 5.44
C VAL A 70 1.95 11.99 5.77
N GLN A 71 2.58 12.99 6.39
CA GLN A 71 2.06 14.34 6.65
C GLN A 71 0.78 14.37 7.49
N ILE A 72 0.74 13.60 8.60
CA ILE A 72 -0.36 13.58 9.58
C ILE A 72 0.13 13.44 11.03
N ASP A 73 1.35 13.83 11.34
CA ASP A 73 1.90 13.74 12.69
C ASP A 73 1.15 14.63 13.71
N ASP A 74 0.54 15.72 13.26
CA ASP A 74 -0.36 16.56 14.04
C ASP A 74 -1.65 15.83 14.49
N GLN A 75 -2.00 14.71 13.83
CA GLN A 75 -3.15 13.88 14.16
C GLN A 75 -2.82 12.70 15.09
N ALA A 76 -1.57 12.56 15.53
CA ALA A 76 -1.08 11.37 16.24
C ALA A 76 -1.90 10.97 17.49
N LEU A 77 -2.40 11.93 18.24
CA LEU A 77 -3.17 11.69 19.46
C LEU A 77 -4.68 11.55 19.24
N LYS A 78 -5.16 11.75 18.02
CA LYS A 78 -6.57 11.55 17.67
C LYS A 78 -6.90 10.09 17.44
N PHE A 79 -8.21 9.78 17.48
CA PHE A 79 -8.76 8.47 17.16
C PHE A 79 -9.24 8.44 15.69
N PRO A 80 -9.29 7.25 15.04
CA PRO A 80 -9.69 7.14 13.64
C PRO A 80 -10.97 7.88 13.27
N GLY A 81 -12.02 7.80 14.09
CA GLY A 81 -13.28 8.50 13.85
C GLY A 81 -13.24 10.03 13.87
N GLN A 82 -12.10 10.62 14.23
CA GLN A 82 -11.88 12.08 14.22
C GLN A 82 -11.13 12.54 12.97
N LEU A 83 -10.74 11.62 12.08
CA LEU A 83 -9.95 11.87 10.89
C LEU A 83 -10.81 11.78 9.62
N SER A 84 -10.46 12.56 8.59
CA SER A 84 -11.00 12.37 7.24
C SER A 84 -10.59 11.01 6.66
N GLY A 85 -11.27 10.53 5.60
CA GLY A 85 -10.92 9.29 4.92
C GLY A 85 -9.47 9.29 4.43
N GLY A 86 -9.02 10.37 3.79
CA GLY A 86 -7.63 10.52 3.33
C GLY A 86 -6.61 10.49 4.47
N GLN A 87 -6.92 11.11 5.62
CA GLN A 87 -6.08 11.04 6.82
C GLN A 87 -6.04 9.62 7.39
N GLN A 88 -7.17 8.91 7.42
CA GLN A 88 -7.21 7.52 7.87
C GLN A 88 -6.40 6.60 6.97
N GLN A 89 -6.47 6.79 5.65
CA GLN A 89 -5.69 6.02 4.70
C GLN A 89 -4.19 6.29 4.85
N ARG A 90 -3.79 7.55 5.00
CA ARG A 90 -2.39 7.90 5.29
C ARG A 90 -1.92 7.30 6.62
N ALA A 91 -2.76 7.25 7.64
CA ALA A 91 -2.46 6.55 8.89
C ALA A 91 -2.28 5.03 8.70
N ALA A 92 -3.10 4.39 7.85
CA ALA A 92 -2.95 2.99 7.50
C ALA A 92 -1.62 2.71 6.77
N ILE A 93 -1.22 3.62 5.86
CA ILE A 93 0.09 3.56 5.20
C ILE A 93 1.21 3.70 6.24
N ALA A 94 1.16 4.71 7.12
CA ALA A 94 2.15 4.90 8.18
C ALA A 94 2.27 3.69 9.09
N ARG A 95 1.15 3.08 9.48
CA ARG A 95 1.12 1.85 10.28
C ARG A 95 1.86 0.71 9.60
N ALA A 96 1.64 0.51 8.30
CA ALA A 96 2.34 -0.53 7.56
C ALA A 96 3.85 -0.25 7.48
N LEU A 97 4.25 1.01 7.24
CA LEU A 97 5.65 1.44 7.19
C LEU A 97 6.40 1.29 8.51
N CYS A 98 5.71 1.31 9.67
CA CYS A 98 6.33 1.12 10.97
C CYS A 98 6.96 -0.27 11.17
N MET A 99 6.55 -1.24 10.37
CA MET A 99 7.17 -2.56 10.33
C MET A 99 8.43 -2.60 9.48
N GLU A 100 8.78 -1.52 8.77
CA GLU A 100 9.92 -1.44 7.83
C GLU A 100 9.88 -2.57 6.80
N PRO A 101 8.76 -2.71 6.07
CA PRO A 101 8.57 -3.80 5.14
C PRO A 101 9.50 -3.66 3.93
N LYS A 102 9.90 -4.79 3.34
CA LYS A 102 10.62 -4.82 2.06
C LYS A 102 9.69 -4.59 0.87
N ILE A 103 8.42 -4.97 1.01
CA ILE A 103 7.41 -4.90 -0.04
C ILE A 103 6.13 -4.32 0.55
N MET A 104 5.50 -3.39 -0.16
CA MET A 104 4.18 -2.85 0.17
C MET A 104 3.14 -3.33 -0.84
N LEU A 105 2.04 -3.87 -0.35
CA LEU A 105 0.88 -4.25 -1.13
C LEU A 105 -0.23 -3.22 -0.89
N PHE A 106 -0.82 -2.69 -1.96
CA PHE A 106 -1.94 -1.77 -1.90
C PHE A 106 -3.12 -2.37 -2.66
N ASP A 107 -4.24 -2.50 -1.99
CA ASP A 107 -5.49 -3.01 -2.57
C ASP A 107 -6.50 -1.86 -2.66
N GLU A 108 -6.60 -1.26 -3.84
CA GLU A 108 -7.45 -0.11 -4.16
C GLU A 108 -7.43 1.00 -3.08
N PRO A 109 -6.26 1.59 -2.77
CA PRO A 109 -6.11 2.46 -1.60
C PRO A 109 -6.89 3.78 -1.66
N THR A 110 -7.47 4.11 -2.81
CA THR A 110 -8.24 5.35 -3.03
C THR A 110 -9.73 5.14 -3.22
N SER A 111 -10.20 3.90 -3.40
CA SER A 111 -11.59 3.60 -3.77
C SER A 111 -12.64 4.00 -2.74
N ALA A 112 -12.25 4.11 -1.46
CA ALA A 112 -13.14 4.53 -0.37
C ALA A 112 -13.04 6.03 -0.05
N LEU A 113 -12.38 6.82 -0.90
CA LEU A 113 -12.09 8.24 -0.66
C LEU A 113 -12.92 9.16 -1.57
N ASP A 114 -13.26 10.31 -1.04
CA ASP A 114 -13.78 11.41 -1.84
C ASP A 114 -12.70 11.95 -2.79
N PRO A 115 -13.05 12.43 -3.99
CA PRO A 115 -12.10 12.89 -5.01
C PRO A 115 -11.06 13.92 -4.50
N GLU A 116 -11.48 14.78 -3.58
CA GLU A 116 -10.61 15.81 -2.98
C GLU A 116 -9.46 15.21 -2.13
N MET A 117 -9.67 13.99 -1.60
CA MET A 117 -8.71 13.32 -0.70
C MET A 117 -7.77 12.37 -1.45
N ILE A 118 -8.13 11.95 -2.66
CA ILE A 118 -7.37 10.99 -3.47
C ILE A 118 -5.94 11.49 -3.70
N LYS A 119 -5.81 12.76 -4.09
CA LYS A 119 -4.51 13.34 -4.40
C LYS A 119 -3.51 13.24 -3.25
N GLU A 120 -3.92 13.56 -2.03
CA GLU A 120 -3.03 13.51 -0.86
C GLU A 120 -2.48 12.10 -0.59
N VAL A 121 -3.28 11.07 -0.83
CA VAL A 121 -2.88 9.67 -0.67
C VAL A 121 -1.94 9.25 -1.80
N LEU A 122 -2.26 9.61 -3.04
CA LEU A 122 -1.42 9.31 -4.20
C LEU A 122 -0.07 10.02 -4.12
N ASP A 123 0.00 11.27 -3.66
CA ASP A 123 1.25 12.00 -3.46
C ASP A 123 2.18 11.25 -2.48
N VAL A 124 1.65 10.73 -1.37
CA VAL A 124 2.41 9.87 -0.44
C VAL A 124 2.91 8.60 -1.14
N MET A 125 2.10 7.95 -1.97
CA MET A 125 2.51 6.74 -2.69
C MET A 125 3.57 7.03 -3.75
N VAL A 126 3.49 8.19 -4.42
CA VAL A 126 4.53 8.67 -5.35
C VAL A 126 5.86 8.86 -4.61
N ASP A 127 5.84 9.48 -3.43
CA ASP A 127 7.03 9.67 -2.61
C ASP A 127 7.65 8.33 -2.15
N LEU A 128 6.82 7.35 -1.82
CA LEU A 128 7.29 5.99 -1.50
C LEU A 128 7.96 5.32 -2.70
N ALA A 129 7.37 5.43 -3.90
CA ALA A 129 7.93 4.89 -5.13
C ALA A 129 9.28 5.54 -5.47
N LYS A 130 9.35 6.88 -5.46
CA LYS A 130 10.58 7.64 -5.67
C LYS A 130 11.65 7.34 -4.62
N GLY A 131 11.24 6.96 -3.42
CA GLY A 131 12.12 6.47 -2.35
C GLY A 131 12.64 5.04 -2.53
N GLY A 132 12.28 4.36 -3.62
CA GLY A 132 12.75 3.01 -3.95
C GLY A 132 11.99 1.88 -3.25
N MET A 133 10.79 2.16 -2.69
CA MET A 133 9.95 1.13 -2.10
C MET A 133 9.41 0.17 -3.18
N THR A 134 9.63 -1.12 -3.00
CA THR A 134 9.00 -2.13 -3.85
C THR A 134 7.50 -2.20 -3.54
N MET A 135 6.66 -1.97 -4.55
CA MET A 135 5.21 -1.94 -4.37
C MET A 135 4.48 -2.79 -5.40
N ILE A 136 3.40 -3.43 -4.97
CA ILE A 136 2.36 -3.98 -5.86
C ILE A 136 1.08 -3.23 -5.53
N VAL A 137 0.49 -2.59 -6.53
CA VAL A 137 -0.67 -1.72 -6.35
C VAL A 137 -1.79 -2.17 -7.27
N VAL A 138 -2.94 -2.54 -6.69
CA VAL A 138 -4.20 -2.68 -7.41
C VAL A 138 -4.86 -1.30 -7.40
N THR A 139 -5.09 -0.73 -8.58
CA THR A 139 -5.63 0.63 -8.70
C THR A 139 -6.34 0.85 -10.03
N HIS A 140 -7.27 1.76 -10.04
CA HIS A 140 -7.89 2.34 -11.24
C HIS A 140 -7.36 3.77 -11.54
N GLU A 141 -6.43 4.29 -10.74
CA GLU A 141 -5.81 5.60 -10.93
C GLU A 141 -4.72 5.53 -12.00
N MET A 142 -5.11 5.60 -13.27
CA MET A 142 -4.19 5.39 -14.40
C MET A 142 -3.13 6.49 -14.50
N GLY A 143 -3.45 7.71 -14.09
CA GLY A 143 -2.48 8.81 -14.02
C GLY A 143 -1.33 8.50 -13.07
N PHE A 144 -1.64 8.04 -11.86
CA PHE A 144 -0.67 7.59 -10.88
C PHE A 144 0.15 6.40 -11.39
N ALA A 145 -0.53 5.36 -11.92
CA ALA A 145 0.15 4.18 -12.44
C ALA A 145 1.14 4.54 -13.57
N LYS A 146 0.77 5.45 -14.46
CA LYS A 146 1.63 5.93 -15.55
C LYS A 146 2.88 6.68 -15.03
N GLU A 147 2.76 7.39 -13.91
CA GLU A 147 3.86 8.18 -13.32
C GLU A 147 4.90 7.28 -12.63
N VAL A 148 4.45 6.26 -11.88
CA VAL A 148 5.35 5.57 -10.93
C VAL A 148 5.60 4.11 -11.23
N ALA A 149 4.76 3.43 -12.02
CA ALA A 149 4.91 2.00 -12.22
C ALA A 149 5.99 1.68 -13.24
N ASP A 150 6.85 0.71 -12.93
CA ASP A 150 7.79 0.12 -13.90
C ASP A 150 7.08 -0.81 -14.87
N TYR A 151 6.12 -1.58 -14.36
CA TYR A 151 5.34 -2.58 -15.09
C TYR A 151 3.85 -2.45 -14.79
N MET A 152 3.06 -2.70 -15.81
CA MET A 152 1.60 -2.85 -15.72
C MET A 152 1.19 -4.30 -15.96
N ILE A 153 0.21 -4.76 -15.18
CA ILE A 153 -0.44 -6.05 -15.34
C ILE A 153 -1.93 -5.80 -15.45
N PHE A 154 -2.52 -6.15 -16.59
CA PHE A 154 -3.96 -6.11 -16.76
C PHE A 154 -4.55 -7.50 -16.54
N MET A 155 -5.53 -7.57 -15.66
CA MET A 155 -6.24 -8.80 -15.32
C MET A 155 -7.71 -8.68 -15.69
N ASP A 156 -8.26 -9.75 -16.25
CA ASP A 156 -9.68 -9.87 -16.55
C ASP A 156 -10.12 -11.32 -16.35
N GLU A 157 -11.31 -11.55 -15.82
CA GLU A 157 -11.85 -12.88 -15.48
C GLU A 157 -10.86 -13.79 -14.70
N GLY A 158 -10.11 -13.20 -13.76
CA GLY A 158 -9.14 -13.92 -12.93
C GLY A 158 -7.87 -14.37 -13.65
N LYS A 159 -7.61 -13.86 -14.86
CA LYS A 159 -6.42 -14.20 -15.66
C LYS A 159 -5.62 -12.95 -16.00
N ILE A 160 -4.30 -13.12 -16.12
CA ILE A 160 -3.43 -12.08 -16.66
C ILE A 160 -3.65 -12.02 -18.18
N VAL A 161 -4.20 -10.91 -18.65
CA VAL A 161 -4.46 -10.65 -20.07
C VAL A 161 -3.23 -10.05 -20.73
N GLU A 162 -2.56 -9.12 -20.05
CA GLU A 162 -1.37 -8.47 -20.56
C GLU A 162 -0.44 -8.07 -19.42
N ARG A 163 0.87 -8.19 -19.68
CA ARG A 163 1.95 -7.66 -18.84
C ARG A 163 2.96 -6.95 -19.73
N ALA A 164 3.23 -5.68 -19.45
CA ALA A 164 4.18 -4.89 -20.20
C ALA A 164 4.87 -3.83 -19.31
N LYS A 165 5.97 -3.24 -19.80
CA LYS A 165 6.50 -2.01 -19.21
C LYS A 165 5.47 -0.90 -19.35
N THR A 166 5.41 0.00 -18.38
CA THR A 166 4.38 1.05 -18.31
C THR A 166 4.25 1.82 -19.63
N LYS A 167 5.35 2.29 -20.19
CA LYS A 167 5.32 3.00 -21.48
C LYS A 167 4.69 2.15 -22.60
N GLU A 168 5.11 0.89 -22.74
CA GLU A 168 4.59 -0.01 -23.78
C GLU A 168 3.09 -0.30 -23.57
N PHE A 169 2.69 -0.48 -22.32
CA PHE A 169 1.30 -0.75 -21.95
C PHE A 169 0.34 0.37 -22.37
N PHE A 170 0.73 1.64 -22.17
CA PHE A 170 -0.09 2.80 -22.52
C PHE A 170 0.02 3.21 -23.99
N ASP A 171 1.22 3.13 -24.59
CA ASP A 171 1.46 3.64 -25.94
C ASP A 171 1.14 2.60 -27.03
N ASN A 172 1.30 1.30 -26.73
CA ASN A 172 1.14 0.22 -27.70
C ASN A 172 0.63 -1.09 -27.04
N PRO A 173 -0.56 -1.09 -26.43
CA PRO A 173 -1.16 -2.28 -25.84
C PRO A 173 -1.36 -3.37 -26.92
N LYS A 174 -1.05 -4.62 -26.56
CA LYS A 174 -1.09 -5.76 -27.49
C LYS A 174 -2.45 -6.42 -27.52
N SER A 175 -3.09 -6.56 -26.36
CA SER A 175 -4.40 -7.20 -26.24
C SER A 175 -5.52 -6.26 -26.67
N GLU A 176 -6.45 -6.75 -27.49
CA GLU A 176 -7.66 -5.98 -27.84
C GLU A 176 -8.48 -5.63 -26.58
N ARG A 177 -8.48 -6.50 -25.57
CA ARG A 177 -9.17 -6.26 -24.31
C ARG A 177 -8.51 -5.13 -23.52
N THR A 178 -7.17 -5.05 -23.52
CA THR A 178 -6.42 -3.94 -22.93
C THR A 178 -6.69 -2.62 -23.66
N LYS A 179 -6.72 -2.63 -25.00
CA LYS A 179 -7.06 -1.46 -25.81
C LYS A 179 -8.44 -0.93 -25.49
N LEU A 180 -9.42 -1.83 -25.41
CA LEU A 180 -10.80 -1.46 -25.07
C LEU A 180 -10.85 -0.84 -23.66
N PHE A 181 -10.21 -1.45 -22.68
CA PHE A 181 -10.15 -0.93 -21.31
C PHE A 181 -9.54 0.48 -21.26
N LEU A 182 -8.38 0.67 -21.88
CA LEU A 182 -7.71 1.98 -21.90
C LEU A 182 -8.55 3.05 -22.62
N SER A 183 -9.24 2.71 -23.69
CA SER A 183 -10.09 3.65 -24.42
C SER A 183 -11.33 4.14 -23.64
N GLN A 184 -11.68 3.45 -22.54
CA GLN A 184 -12.81 3.83 -21.68
C GLN A 184 -12.38 4.72 -20.50
N ILE A 185 -11.09 4.76 -20.19
CA ILE A 185 -10.56 5.44 -18.99
C ILE A 185 -9.72 6.67 -19.35
N LEU A 186 -9.08 6.65 -20.51
CA LEU A 186 -8.26 7.74 -21.02
C LEU A 186 -9.02 8.57 -22.05
#